data_7f069a5352e6d64f5a2f8d6f29e8512e
#
_entry.id   7f069a5352e6d64f5a2f8d6f29e8512e
#
_cell.length_a   1.000
_cell.length_b   1.000
_cell.length_c   1.000
_cell.angle_alpha   90.00
_cell.angle_beta   90.00
_cell.angle_gamma   90.00
#
_symmetry.space_group_name_H-M   'P 1'
#
loop_
_entity.id
_entity.type
_entity.pdbx_description
1 polymer ?
#
loop_
_entity_poly.entity_id
_entity_poly.type
_entity_poly.pdbx_seq_one_letter_code
_entity_poly.pdbx_strand_id
1 'polypeptide(L)'
;MIRSLPIHRCSRGARIASARLVIALVAAAGPIFASAQAPSAKDECANVDLAAAPAQPVPIRYGLTGGGEEPLALLWADKASYPGNGRFYSLEPQKYASNDRMTAVQAGQIDAGSISLTALITGVRVGLDLRAVASIVETSDQDNQGAFVSLIDGGVGDAAQWKNKRIGYYGPNTISEYWVKSALRRAGLNPAEARYVSLPPPAQEQALRNHQIDVAWLSRQFLAKAEKTGGVKVVLRPMQATAQAHPSTLVFFTRQFVNAHPHAYCAWRRDYQKALENWRAGRDGLYAKLIAAKYLTPAAADAGPDGGRAEGGRINVRDVQATIEDMVGAGFLPAARTVAAEDLLMKGYALRK
;
A
#
# COMPACT_ATOMS: atom_id res chain seq x y z
N MET A 1 -76.21 -14.29 -6.96
CA MET A 1 -77.41 -13.42 -6.92
C MET A 1 -77.00 -12.03 -7.37
N ILE A 2 -77.62 -11.64 -8.44
CA ILE A 2 -77.48 -10.40 -9.20
C ILE A 2 -78.14 -9.24 -8.40
N ARG A 3 -77.55 -8.07 -8.41
CA ARG A 3 -78.34 -6.83 -8.56
C ARG A 3 -77.42 -5.65 -8.98
N SER A 4 -77.84 -5.10 -10.07
CA SER A 4 -77.38 -4.02 -10.93
C SER A 4 -77.90 -2.63 -10.46
N LEU A 5 -77.10 -1.57 -10.69
CA LEU A 5 -77.34 -0.23 -11.23
C LEU A 5 -78.39 0.68 -10.48
N PRO A 6 -78.34 2.02 -10.66
CA PRO A 6 -78.15 2.73 -11.91
C PRO A 6 -77.32 4.04 -11.93
N ILE A 7 -77.03 4.47 -13.13
CA ILE A 7 -76.46 5.70 -13.68
C ILE A 7 -77.38 6.90 -13.48
N HIS A 8 -76.84 8.05 -13.09
CA HIS A 8 -77.45 9.36 -13.44
C HIS A 8 -76.43 10.29 -14.10
N ARG A 9 -76.68 10.56 -15.34
CA ARG A 9 -76.16 11.69 -16.13
C ARG A 9 -76.82 12.98 -15.65
N CYS A 10 -76.05 14.02 -15.48
CA CYS A 10 -76.54 15.39 -15.68
C CYS A 10 -75.47 16.28 -16.29
N SER A 11 -75.73 16.72 -17.48
CA SER A 11 -75.01 17.70 -18.28
C SER A 11 -75.29 19.11 -17.79
N ARG A 12 -74.33 19.99 -17.78
CA ARG A 12 -74.43 21.38 -18.20
C ARG A 12 -73.07 22.04 -18.13
N GLY A 13 -72.71 22.58 -19.24
CA GLY A 13 -71.59 23.34 -19.61
C GLY A 13 -71.48 24.70 -18.98
N ALA A 14 -70.26 25.21 -18.95
CA ALA A 14 -69.99 26.64 -19.16
C ALA A 14 -68.47 26.92 -19.09
N ARG A 15 -68.00 27.47 -20.17
CA ARG A 15 -67.02 28.54 -20.31
C ARG A 15 -65.58 28.31 -19.90
N ILE A 16 -64.80 28.21 -20.94
CA ILE A 16 -63.34 28.35 -21.02
C ILE A 16 -62.96 29.79 -20.55
N ALA A 17 -62.18 29.87 -19.50
CA ALA A 17 -61.38 31.04 -19.17
C ALA A 17 -59.94 30.70 -19.25
N SER A 18 -59.25 31.22 -20.27
CA SER A 18 -57.81 31.01 -20.53
C SER A 18 -57.00 31.79 -19.48
N ALA A 19 -56.53 31.13 -18.46
CA ALA A 19 -55.50 31.69 -17.57
C ALA A 19 -54.13 31.34 -18.13
N ARG A 20 -53.38 32.30 -18.62
CA ARG A 20 -51.98 32.20 -18.99
C ARG A 20 -51.15 31.98 -17.72
N LEU A 21 -50.68 30.76 -17.53
CA LEU A 21 -49.76 30.43 -16.48
C LEU A 21 -48.35 30.90 -16.91
N VAL A 22 -47.89 31.99 -16.31
CA VAL A 22 -46.47 32.44 -16.41
C VAL A 22 -45.66 31.53 -15.48
N ILE A 23 -44.95 30.57 -16.07
CA ILE A 23 -43.97 29.77 -15.34
C ILE A 23 -42.72 30.64 -15.15
N ALA A 24 -42.55 31.21 -13.97
CA ALA A 24 -41.30 31.82 -13.56
C ALA A 24 -40.28 30.66 -13.28
N LEU A 25 -39.29 30.50 -14.17
CA LEU A 25 -38.15 29.66 -13.94
C LEU A 25 -37.30 30.30 -12.83
N VAL A 26 -37.47 29.88 -11.58
CA VAL A 26 -36.50 30.14 -10.53
C VAL A 26 -35.30 29.22 -10.75
N ALA A 27 -34.24 29.76 -11.34
CA ALA A 27 -32.95 29.10 -11.38
C ALA A 27 -32.40 28.99 -9.95
N ALA A 28 -32.59 27.85 -9.33
CA ALA A 28 -31.91 27.53 -8.07
C ALA A 28 -30.41 27.39 -8.36
N ALA A 29 -29.65 28.46 -8.18
CA ALA A 29 -28.21 28.41 -8.09
C ALA A 29 -27.85 27.67 -6.80
N GLY A 30 -27.63 26.33 -6.91
CA GLY A 30 -27.04 25.56 -5.82
C GLY A 30 -25.64 26.09 -5.54
N PRO A 31 -25.18 26.07 -4.27
CA PRO A 31 -23.85 26.49 -3.96
C PRO A 31 -22.86 25.51 -4.66
N ILE A 32 -22.09 26.07 -5.59
CA ILE A 32 -20.90 25.39 -6.13
C ILE A 32 -19.93 25.33 -4.95
N PHE A 33 -19.88 24.18 -4.25
CA PHE A 33 -18.77 23.89 -3.38
C PHE A 33 -17.52 23.75 -4.27
N ALA A 34 -16.84 24.86 -4.49
CA ALA A 34 -15.48 24.85 -4.96
C ALA A 34 -14.69 24.06 -3.90
N SER A 35 -14.32 22.83 -4.24
CA SER A 35 -13.35 22.07 -3.46
C SER A 35 -12.06 22.90 -3.46
N ALA A 36 -11.86 23.67 -2.41
CA ALA A 36 -10.60 24.34 -2.16
C ALA A 36 -9.57 23.21 -2.01
N GLN A 37 -8.78 22.96 -3.05
CA GLN A 37 -7.61 22.13 -2.95
C GLN A 37 -6.73 22.77 -1.87
N ALA A 38 -6.52 22.04 -0.77
CA ALA A 38 -5.56 22.46 0.24
C ALA A 38 -4.23 22.75 -0.48
N PRO A 39 -3.56 23.88 -0.20
CA PRO A 39 -2.32 24.22 -0.84
C PRO A 39 -1.35 23.07 -0.66
N SER A 40 -0.81 22.54 -1.75
CA SER A 40 0.21 21.49 -1.69
C SER A 40 1.36 22.01 -0.81
N ALA A 41 1.73 21.25 0.21
CA ALA A 41 2.87 21.61 1.04
C ALA A 41 4.07 21.86 0.11
N LYS A 42 4.77 23.00 0.32
CA LYS A 42 5.97 23.33 -0.46
C LYS A 42 6.97 22.17 -0.33
N ASP A 43 7.65 21.85 -1.44
CA ASP A 43 8.77 20.91 -1.41
C ASP A 43 9.94 21.53 -0.66
N GLU A 44 10.13 21.15 0.59
CA GLU A 44 11.19 21.67 1.44
C GLU A 44 12.59 21.32 0.92
N CYS A 45 12.74 20.22 0.19
CA CYS A 45 14.00 19.87 -0.44
C CYS A 45 14.38 20.79 -1.61
N ALA A 46 13.42 21.50 -2.22
CA ALA A 46 13.73 22.45 -3.30
C ALA A 46 14.58 23.63 -2.81
N ASN A 47 14.53 23.95 -1.51
CA ASN A 47 15.26 25.05 -0.88
C ASN A 47 16.52 24.60 -0.14
N VAL A 48 16.84 23.29 -0.14
CA VAL A 48 18.03 22.76 0.54
C VAL A 48 19.21 22.78 -0.43
N ASP A 49 20.25 23.57 -0.06
CA ASP A 49 21.49 23.60 -0.82
C ASP A 49 22.29 22.31 -0.62
N LEU A 50 22.46 21.55 -1.71
CA LEU A 50 23.28 20.35 -1.75
C LEU A 50 24.66 20.57 -2.38
N ALA A 51 25.12 21.82 -2.54
CA ALA A 51 26.47 22.11 -2.99
C ALA A 51 27.52 21.86 -1.89
N ALA A 52 27.23 22.29 -0.67
CA ALA A 52 28.11 22.11 0.48
C ALA A 52 27.74 20.85 1.26
N ALA A 53 28.63 19.87 1.29
CA ALA A 53 28.46 18.67 2.11
C ALA A 53 28.89 18.93 3.57
N PRO A 54 28.31 18.23 4.55
CA PRO A 54 28.80 18.26 5.92
C PRO A 54 30.21 17.69 6.01
N ALA A 55 30.94 18.01 7.08
CA ALA A 55 32.30 17.51 7.31
C ALA A 55 32.39 15.99 7.37
N GLN A 56 31.33 15.35 7.83
CA GLN A 56 31.14 13.87 7.79
C GLN A 56 29.73 13.53 7.36
N PRO A 57 29.54 12.43 6.62
CA PRO A 57 28.22 11.94 6.25
C PRO A 57 27.39 11.63 7.50
N VAL A 58 26.12 12.01 7.48
CA VAL A 58 25.18 11.71 8.57
C VAL A 58 24.74 10.26 8.46
N PRO A 59 24.89 9.40 9.49
CA PRO A 59 24.41 8.03 9.45
C PRO A 59 22.87 8.00 9.42
N ILE A 60 22.31 7.20 8.49
CA ILE A 60 20.90 6.86 8.42
C ILE A 60 20.78 5.39 8.82
N ARG A 61 20.35 5.12 10.04
CA ARG A 61 20.07 3.76 10.53
C ARG A 61 18.77 3.29 9.90
N TYR A 62 18.85 2.38 8.93
CA TYR A 62 17.73 2.04 8.08
C TYR A 62 17.22 0.61 8.34
N GLY A 63 15.94 0.48 8.72
CA GLY A 63 15.27 -0.81 8.94
C GLY A 63 14.68 -1.39 7.65
N LEU A 64 15.27 -2.50 7.14
CA LEU A 64 14.80 -3.21 5.95
C LEU A 64 13.72 -4.24 6.27
N THR A 65 12.78 -4.46 5.31
CA THR A 65 11.87 -5.60 5.32
C THR A 65 12.53 -6.87 4.80
N GLY A 66 13.49 -6.71 3.87
CA GLY A 66 14.19 -7.81 3.22
C GLY A 66 13.51 -8.30 1.93
N GLY A 67 12.66 -7.50 1.31
CA GLY A 67 12.07 -7.80 0.01
C GLY A 67 11.32 -6.63 -0.59
N GLY A 68 11.38 -6.48 -1.91
CA GLY A 68 10.73 -5.40 -2.66
C GLY A 68 11.47 -4.06 -2.63
N GLU A 69 12.62 -3.99 -1.99
CA GLU A 69 13.39 -2.76 -1.76
C GLU A 69 14.57 -2.62 -2.74
N GLU A 70 14.53 -3.30 -3.87
CA GLU A 70 15.65 -3.38 -4.83
C GLU A 70 16.18 -2.00 -5.25
N PRO A 71 15.35 -1.02 -5.68
CA PRO A 71 15.85 0.32 -6.03
C PRO A 71 16.54 1.02 -4.85
N LEU A 72 16.01 0.85 -3.64
CA LEU A 72 16.61 1.40 -2.44
C LEU A 72 17.96 0.75 -2.16
N ALA A 73 18.05 -0.58 -2.34
CA ALA A 73 19.28 -1.31 -2.09
C ALA A 73 20.43 -0.89 -3.02
N LEU A 74 20.13 -0.34 -4.19
CA LEU A 74 21.15 0.22 -5.08
C LEU A 74 21.96 1.34 -4.42
N LEU A 75 21.38 2.09 -3.48
CA LEU A 75 22.07 3.19 -2.82
C LEU A 75 23.33 2.74 -2.09
N TRP A 76 23.40 1.50 -1.61
CA TRP A 76 24.61 0.95 -1.01
C TRP A 76 25.32 -0.08 -1.88
N ALA A 77 24.59 -0.76 -2.77
CA ALA A 77 25.17 -1.74 -3.69
C ALA A 77 25.97 -1.08 -4.83
N ASP A 78 25.63 0.17 -5.18
CA ASP A 78 26.23 0.92 -6.28
C ASP A 78 26.49 2.38 -5.89
N LYS A 79 27.24 2.59 -4.82
CA LYS A 79 27.54 3.94 -4.26
C LYS A 79 28.06 4.93 -5.31
N ALA A 80 28.81 4.45 -6.30
CA ALA A 80 29.34 5.32 -7.35
C ALA A 80 28.25 6.04 -8.18
N SER A 81 27.12 5.39 -8.36
CA SER A 81 25.96 5.97 -9.08
C SER A 81 25.10 6.88 -8.19
N TYR A 82 25.29 6.83 -6.86
CA TYR A 82 24.49 7.55 -5.85
C TYR A 82 25.40 8.32 -4.88
N PRO A 83 26.01 9.42 -5.34
CA PRO A 83 27.09 10.09 -4.62
C PRO A 83 26.67 10.82 -3.33
N GLY A 84 25.37 10.91 -3.06
CA GLY A 84 24.89 11.40 -1.76
C GLY A 84 25.29 10.47 -0.63
N ASN A 85 25.29 9.13 -0.89
CA ASN A 85 25.76 8.14 0.07
C ASN A 85 27.30 8.16 0.14
N GLY A 86 27.81 8.49 1.30
CA GLY A 86 29.24 8.71 1.57
C GLY A 86 29.64 10.20 1.56
N ARG A 87 28.77 11.09 1.05
CA ARG A 87 29.03 12.54 1.05
C ARG A 87 28.12 13.30 2.00
N PHE A 88 26.81 13.11 1.92
CA PHE A 88 25.80 13.78 2.77
C PHE A 88 25.28 12.85 3.85
N TYR A 89 25.13 11.58 3.53
CA TYR A 89 24.66 10.55 4.44
C TYR A 89 25.48 9.26 4.26
N SER A 90 25.47 8.41 5.28
CA SER A 90 25.88 7.00 5.19
C SER A 90 24.68 6.12 5.48
N LEU A 91 24.30 5.27 4.54
CA LEU A 91 23.17 4.36 4.75
C LEU A 91 23.64 3.11 5.50
N GLU A 92 23.04 2.83 6.65
CA GLU A 92 23.32 1.68 7.51
C GLU A 92 22.11 0.74 7.54
N PRO A 93 21.98 -0.17 6.53
CA PRO A 93 20.83 -1.04 6.42
C PRO A 93 20.92 -2.21 7.40
N GLN A 94 19.83 -2.47 8.12
CA GLN A 94 19.68 -3.62 9.00
C GLN A 94 18.33 -4.30 8.77
N LYS A 95 18.28 -5.62 8.71
CA LYS A 95 17.04 -6.39 8.57
C LYS A 95 16.34 -6.51 9.92
N TYR A 96 15.04 -6.25 9.91
CA TYR A 96 14.15 -6.44 11.05
C TYR A 96 12.92 -7.25 10.64
N ALA A 97 12.41 -8.08 11.53
CA ALA A 97 11.04 -8.56 11.42
C ALA A 97 10.05 -7.38 11.56
N SER A 98 8.83 -7.52 11.03
CA SER A 98 7.88 -6.39 10.98
C SER A 98 7.62 -5.73 12.34
N ASN A 99 7.43 -6.53 13.39
CA ASN A 99 7.13 -6.00 14.72
C ASN A 99 8.38 -5.41 15.39
N ASP A 100 9.55 -6.00 15.14
CA ASP A 100 10.81 -5.54 15.73
C ASP A 100 11.21 -4.16 15.22
N ARG A 101 10.86 -3.82 13.97
CA ARG A 101 11.08 -2.45 13.42
C ARG A 101 10.31 -1.39 14.20
N MET A 102 9.06 -1.68 14.56
CA MET A 102 8.26 -0.74 15.35
C MET A 102 8.87 -0.51 16.72
N THR A 103 9.35 -1.56 17.35
CA THR A 103 10.10 -1.50 18.63
C THR A 103 11.40 -0.71 18.47
N ALA A 104 12.15 -0.94 17.38
CA ALA A 104 13.40 -0.21 17.09
C ALA A 104 13.16 1.30 16.83
N VAL A 105 12.05 1.68 16.16
CA VAL A 105 11.63 3.08 16.03
C VAL A 105 11.35 3.68 17.40
N GLN A 106 10.57 2.99 18.22
CA GLN A 106 10.19 3.45 19.56
C GLN A 106 11.41 3.63 20.48
N ALA A 107 12.39 2.73 20.33
CA ALA A 107 13.65 2.80 21.06
C ALA A 107 14.67 3.80 20.48
N GLY A 108 14.33 4.52 19.38
CA GLY A 108 15.24 5.44 18.70
C GLY A 108 16.45 4.75 18.07
N GLN A 109 16.35 3.46 17.74
CA GLN A 109 17.45 2.68 17.16
C GLN A 109 17.54 2.80 15.65
N ILE A 110 16.45 3.20 14.96
CA ILE A 110 16.40 3.44 13.52
C ILE A 110 15.78 4.80 13.23
N ASP A 111 16.29 5.46 12.19
CA ASP A 111 15.88 6.79 11.75
C ASP A 111 14.89 6.72 10.58
N ALA A 112 15.03 5.66 9.79
CA ALA A 112 14.24 5.41 8.58
C ALA A 112 14.03 3.91 8.38
N GLY A 113 13.14 3.56 7.47
CA GLY A 113 12.94 2.16 7.12
C GLY A 113 11.83 1.95 6.11
N SER A 114 11.71 0.70 5.68
CA SER A 114 10.57 0.26 4.89
C SER A 114 9.47 -0.26 5.80
N ILE A 115 8.22 0.04 5.46
CA ILE A 115 7.07 -0.29 6.30
C ILE A 115 5.84 -0.59 5.43
N SER A 116 4.99 -1.53 5.82
CA SER A 116 3.69 -1.69 5.18
C SER A 116 2.77 -0.53 5.56
N LEU A 117 1.83 -0.19 4.67
CA LEU A 117 0.83 0.86 4.95
C LEU A 117 0.06 0.56 6.24
N THR A 118 -0.30 -0.71 6.48
CA THR A 118 -1.00 -1.14 7.70
C THR A 118 -0.18 -0.88 8.96
N ALA A 119 1.11 -1.21 8.95
CA ALA A 119 2.00 -0.97 10.09
C ALA A 119 2.29 0.52 10.30
N LEU A 120 2.41 1.31 9.23
CA LEU A 120 2.53 2.78 9.31
C LEU A 120 1.31 3.39 10.02
N ILE A 121 0.09 3.04 9.56
CA ILE A 121 -1.15 3.51 10.18
C ILE A 121 -1.20 3.14 11.66
N THR A 122 -0.91 1.88 11.97
CA THR A 122 -0.95 1.39 13.36
C THR A 122 0.07 2.12 14.23
N GLY A 123 1.30 2.32 13.74
CA GLY A 123 2.36 3.02 14.45
C GLY A 123 2.02 4.48 14.73
N VAL A 124 1.53 5.21 13.71
CA VAL A 124 1.13 6.62 13.89
C VAL A 124 -0.04 6.74 14.87
N ARG A 125 -1.00 5.80 14.82
CA ARG A 125 -2.13 5.78 15.76
C ARG A 125 -1.71 5.60 17.23
N VAL A 126 -0.64 4.88 17.48
CA VAL A 126 -0.09 4.72 18.85
C VAL A 126 0.95 5.78 19.21
N GLY A 127 1.13 6.81 18.36
CA GLY A 127 1.96 7.96 18.65
C GLY A 127 3.42 7.84 18.21
N LEU A 128 3.79 6.84 17.40
CA LEU A 128 5.16 6.78 16.87
C LEU A 128 5.42 7.93 15.90
N ASP A 129 6.59 8.54 16.03
CA ASP A 129 6.99 9.69 15.22
C ASP A 129 7.61 9.27 13.87
N LEU A 130 6.87 8.55 13.09
CA LEU A 130 7.26 8.11 11.75
C LEU A 130 6.29 8.62 10.69
N ARG A 131 6.81 8.98 9.51
CA ARG A 131 6.00 9.51 8.40
C ARG A 131 6.51 8.94 7.09
N ALA A 132 5.57 8.57 6.22
CA ALA A 132 5.90 8.13 4.87
C ALA A 132 6.49 9.28 4.05
N VAL A 133 7.52 8.97 3.27
CA VAL A 133 8.20 9.91 2.37
C VAL A 133 8.16 9.46 0.92
N ALA A 134 8.07 8.15 0.67
CA ALA A 134 8.03 7.58 -0.67
C ALA A 134 7.30 6.24 -0.67
N SER A 135 6.71 5.87 -1.83
CA SER A 135 6.21 4.52 -2.10
C SER A 135 7.35 3.63 -2.59
N ILE A 136 7.35 2.37 -2.16
CA ILE A 136 8.27 1.33 -2.63
C ILE A 136 7.53 0.36 -3.55
N VAL A 137 6.44 -0.23 -3.06
CA VAL A 137 5.63 -1.20 -3.80
C VAL A 137 4.17 -0.77 -3.75
N GLU A 138 3.53 -0.77 -4.91
CA GLU A 138 2.10 -0.52 -5.03
C GLU A 138 1.36 -1.77 -5.47
N THR A 139 0.19 -1.98 -4.89
CA THR A 139 -0.80 -2.93 -5.37
C THR A 139 -1.47 -2.34 -6.60
N SER A 140 -1.42 -3.05 -7.73
CA SER A 140 -2.01 -2.65 -9.01
C SER A 140 -2.36 -3.88 -9.84
N ASP A 141 -3.05 -3.71 -10.95
CA ASP A 141 -3.36 -4.81 -11.87
C ASP A 141 -2.11 -5.44 -12.52
N GLN A 142 -1.02 -4.69 -12.60
CA GLN A 142 0.27 -5.14 -13.13
C GLN A 142 1.25 -5.61 -12.04
N ASP A 143 0.78 -5.66 -10.80
CA ASP A 143 1.56 -6.01 -9.64
C ASP A 143 1.90 -7.50 -9.61
N ASN A 144 3.15 -7.80 -9.34
CA ASN A 144 3.66 -9.16 -9.11
C ASN A 144 4.33 -9.28 -7.73
N GLN A 145 3.76 -8.65 -6.70
CA GLN A 145 4.31 -8.77 -5.34
C GLN A 145 4.03 -10.14 -4.71
N GLY A 146 3.11 -10.93 -5.31
CA GLY A 146 2.73 -12.26 -4.86
C GLY A 146 1.25 -12.56 -5.07
N ALA A 147 0.81 -13.70 -4.54
CA ALA A 147 -0.59 -14.13 -4.59
C ALA A 147 -0.96 -15.04 -3.42
N PHE A 148 -2.24 -15.14 -3.13
CA PHE A 148 -2.80 -16.24 -2.38
C PHE A 148 -2.97 -17.44 -3.30
N VAL A 149 -2.48 -18.59 -2.86
CA VAL A 149 -2.51 -19.84 -3.60
C VAL A 149 -3.16 -20.95 -2.80
N SER A 150 -3.76 -21.91 -3.50
CA SER A 150 -4.20 -23.18 -2.94
C SER A 150 -3.61 -24.34 -3.73
N LEU A 151 -3.72 -25.57 -3.24
CA LEU A 151 -3.39 -26.76 -4.02
C LEU A 151 -4.40 -26.93 -5.16
N ILE A 152 -3.94 -27.43 -6.32
CA ILE A 152 -4.83 -27.73 -7.46
C ILE A 152 -5.89 -28.73 -7.02
N ASP A 153 -5.48 -29.78 -6.33
CA ASP A 153 -6.34 -30.86 -5.88
C ASP A 153 -7.10 -30.52 -4.57
N GLY A 154 -6.82 -29.36 -3.96
CA GLY A 154 -7.42 -28.97 -2.66
C GLY A 154 -8.84 -28.42 -2.73
N GLY A 155 -9.38 -28.20 -3.92
CA GLY A 155 -10.76 -27.74 -4.12
C GLY A 155 -11.07 -26.32 -3.63
N VAL A 156 -10.10 -25.58 -3.03
CA VAL A 156 -10.30 -24.21 -2.56
C VAL A 156 -10.06 -23.24 -3.72
N GLY A 157 -11.08 -22.41 -3.99
CA GLY A 157 -11.04 -21.36 -5.02
C GLY A 157 -10.87 -19.96 -4.40
N ASP A 158 -11.65 -19.02 -4.93
CA ASP A 158 -11.66 -17.62 -4.49
C ASP A 158 -12.17 -17.43 -3.06
N ALA A 159 -12.19 -16.17 -2.60
CA ALA A 159 -12.54 -15.81 -1.23
C ALA A 159 -13.95 -16.23 -0.80
N ALA A 160 -14.90 -16.46 -1.74
CA ALA A 160 -16.23 -16.94 -1.40
C ALA A 160 -16.23 -18.37 -0.78
N GLN A 161 -15.18 -19.13 -1.05
CA GLN A 161 -14.99 -20.48 -0.53
C GLN A 161 -14.14 -20.54 0.75
N TRP A 162 -13.73 -19.39 1.33
CA TRP A 162 -12.79 -19.37 2.46
C TRP A 162 -13.45 -19.49 3.84
N LYS A 163 -14.77 -19.61 3.91
CA LYS A 163 -15.47 -19.88 5.17
C LYS A 163 -14.93 -21.15 5.86
N ASN A 164 -14.54 -21.03 7.11
CA ASN A 164 -13.92 -22.08 7.94
C ASN A 164 -12.58 -22.62 7.42
N LYS A 165 -11.99 -22.03 6.35
CA LYS A 165 -10.70 -22.42 5.83
C LYS A 165 -9.54 -21.82 6.62
N ARG A 166 -8.42 -22.54 6.67
CA ARG A 166 -7.17 -22.10 7.30
C ARG A 166 -6.38 -21.27 6.30
N ILE A 167 -6.26 -19.99 6.57
CA ILE A 167 -5.61 -19.03 5.68
C ILE A 167 -4.26 -18.64 6.27
N GLY A 168 -3.17 -19.02 5.57
CA GLY A 168 -1.81 -18.61 5.91
C GLY A 168 -1.58 -17.15 5.58
N TYR A 169 -1.03 -16.40 6.52
CA TYR A 169 -0.69 -14.97 6.38
C TYR A 169 0.53 -14.63 7.25
N TYR A 170 1.08 -13.42 7.13
CA TYR A 170 2.33 -13.07 7.83
C TYR A 170 2.15 -12.72 9.31
N GLY A 171 0.93 -12.58 9.78
CA GLY A 171 0.62 -12.28 11.16
C GLY A 171 -0.28 -11.05 11.34
N PRO A 172 -0.67 -10.77 12.59
CA PRO A 172 -1.54 -9.64 12.94
C PRO A 172 -0.95 -8.29 12.53
N ASN A 173 -1.82 -7.38 12.12
CA ASN A 173 -1.49 -6.00 11.67
C ASN A 173 -0.62 -5.94 10.40
N THR A 174 -0.50 -7.04 9.65
CA THR A 174 0.21 -7.06 8.38
C THR A 174 -0.71 -6.75 7.21
N ILE A 175 -0.11 -6.34 6.08
CA ILE A 175 -0.86 -6.08 4.85
C ILE A 175 -1.58 -7.34 4.34
N SER A 176 -1.01 -8.53 4.55
CA SER A 176 -1.65 -9.80 4.15
C SER A 176 -2.92 -10.10 4.96
N GLU A 177 -2.98 -9.70 6.24
CA GLU A 177 -4.22 -9.79 7.01
C GLU A 177 -5.31 -8.88 6.44
N TYR A 178 -4.95 -7.65 6.11
CA TYR A 178 -5.88 -6.70 5.50
C TYR A 178 -6.45 -7.25 4.19
N TRP A 179 -5.62 -7.80 3.31
CA TRP A 179 -6.09 -8.40 2.06
C TRP A 179 -7.06 -9.56 2.28
N VAL A 180 -6.78 -10.45 3.24
CA VAL A 180 -7.71 -11.54 3.58
C VAL A 180 -9.05 -11.00 4.07
N LYS A 181 -9.04 -10.04 5.00
CA LYS A 181 -10.27 -9.45 5.54
C LYS A 181 -11.08 -8.73 4.48
N SER A 182 -10.42 -7.94 3.62
CA SER A 182 -11.07 -7.23 2.52
C SER A 182 -11.69 -8.20 1.50
N ALA A 183 -10.94 -9.25 1.12
CA ALA A 183 -11.43 -10.28 0.19
C ALA A 183 -12.67 -11.02 0.73
N LEU A 184 -12.63 -11.46 1.98
CA LEU A 184 -13.77 -12.13 2.63
C LEU A 184 -15.01 -11.23 2.66
N ARG A 185 -14.84 -9.98 3.07
CA ARG A 185 -15.95 -9.03 3.09
C ARG A 185 -16.56 -8.78 1.71
N ARG A 186 -15.72 -8.63 0.68
CA ARG A 186 -16.19 -8.47 -0.72
C ARG A 186 -16.91 -9.71 -1.23
N ALA A 187 -16.53 -10.88 -0.73
CA ALA A 187 -17.23 -12.14 -0.99
C ALA A 187 -18.51 -12.33 -0.15
N GLY A 188 -18.92 -11.34 0.63
CA GLY A 188 -20.12 -11.41 1.49
C GLY A 188 -19.94 -12.24 2.77
N LEU A 189 -18.69 -12.56 3.13
CA LEU A 189 -18.38 -13.32 4.34
C LEU A 189 -17.93 -12.38 5.48
N ASN A 190 -18.20 -12.80 6.72
CA ASN A 190 -17.59 -12.16 7.88
C ASN A 190 -16.12 -12.58 7.95
N PRO A 191 -15.15 -11.65 8.06
CA PRO A 191 -13.74 -11.99 8.23
C PRO A 191 -13.45 -12.96 9.38
N ALA A 192 -14.24 -12.96 10.45
CA ALA A 192 -14.11 -13.90 11.56
C ALA A 192 -14.50 -15.35 11.20
N GLU A 193 -15.10 -15.60 10.06
CA GLU A 193 -15.47 -16.95 9.61
C GLU A 193 -14.29 -17.73 9.01
N ALA A 194 -13.14 -17.10 8.75
CA ALA A 194 -11.91 -17.78 8.36
C ALA A 194 -11.03 -18.07 9.58
N ARG A 195 -10.16 -19.07 9.47
CA ARG A 195 -9.17 -19.42 10.47
C ARG A 195 -7.80 -18.88 10.04
N TYR A 196 -7.30 -17.89 10.77
CA TYR A 196 -6.03 -17.22 10.45
C TYR A 196 -4.86 -18.00 11.04
N VAL A 197 -3.89 -18.37 10.20
CA VAL A 197 -2.67 -19.09 10.60
C VAL A 197 -1.46 -18.23 10.32
N SER A 198 -0.84 -17.67 11.36
CA SER A 198 0.36 -16.84 11.21
C SER A 198 1.57 -17.70 10.95
N LEU A 199 2.22 -17.49 9.79
CA LEU A 199 3.40 -18.24 9.35
C LEU A 199 4.41 -17.29 8.69
N PRO A 200 5.72 -17.48 8.94
CA PRO A 200 6.74 -16.73 8.22
C PRO A 200 6.77 -17.11 6.73
N PRO A 201 7.19 -16.20 5.83
CA PRO A 201 7.15 -16.40 4.39
C PRO A 201 7.73 -17.76 3.91
N PRO A 202 8.89 -18.23 4.41
CA PRO A 202 9.46 -19.50 3.95
C PRO A 202 8.64 -20.74 4.31
N ALA A 203 7.80 -20.66 5.35
CA ALA A 203 7.04 -21.81 5.85
C ALA A 203 5.66 -21.95 5.17
N GLN A 204 5.17 -20.92 4.48
CA GLN A 204 3.83 -20.88 3.91
C GLN A 204 3.58 -22.00 2.89
N GLU A 205 4.50 -22.17 1.91
CA GLU A 205 4.38 -23.19 0.87
C GLU A 205 4.38 -24.61 1.46
N GLN A 206 5.31 -24.88 2.38
CA GLN A 206 5.41 -26.19 3.01
C GLN A 206 4.16 -26.53 3.84
N ALA A 207 3.63 -25.57 4.60
CA ALA A 207 2.40 -25.74 5.36
C ALA A 207 1.18 -26.02 4.45
N LEU A 208 1.12 -25.38 3.28
CA LEU A 208 0.10 -25.64 2.28
C LEU A 208 0.20 -27.07 1.74
N ARG A 209 1.42 -27.50 1.31
CA ARG A 209 1.66 -28.85 0.78
C ARG A 209 1.41 -29.95 1.80
N ASN A 210 1.64 -29.67 3.08
CA ASN A 210 1.35 -30.59 4.19
C ASN A 210 -0.11 -30.52 4.68
N HIS A 211 -1.01 -29.81 3.97
CA HIS A 211 -2.41 -29.63 4.36
C HIS A 211 -2.60 -29.03 5.76
N GLN A 212 -1.63 -28.27 6.27
CA GLN A 212 -1.74 -27.55 7.54
C GLN A 212 -2.52 -26.25 7.38
N ILE A 213 -2.51 -25.66 6.18
CA ILE A 213 -3.34 -24.54 5.75
C ILE A 213 -4.00 -24.87 4.41
N ASP A 214 -5.09 -24.19 4.08
CA ASP A 214 -5.87 -24.43 2.87
C ASP A 214 -5.56 -23.37 1.78
N VAL A 215 -5.11 -22.17 2.21
CA VAL A 215 -4.66 -21.08 1.36
C VAL A 215 -3.39 -20.49 1.96
N ALA A 216 -2.39 -20.20 1.13
CA ALA A 216 -1.12 -19.59 1.51
C ALA A 216 -0.90 -18.25 0.82
N TRP A 217 -0.41 -17.24 1.53
CA TRP A 217 0.14 -16.04 0.91
C TRP A 217 1.60 -16.28 0.52
N LEU A 218 1.91 -16.26 -0.77
CA LEU A 218 3.27 -16.39 -1.29
C LEU A 218 3.70 -15.07 -1.93
N SER A 219 4.72 -14.42 -1.35
CA SER A 219 5.34 -13.28 -2.02
C SER A 219 6.11 -13.72 -3.26
N ARG A 220 6.39 -12.78 -4.17
CA ARG A 220 6.89 -12.99 -5.53
C ARG A 220 7.89 -14.15 -5.70
N GLN A 221 8.97 -14.15 -4.93
CA GLN A 221 10.02 -15.20 -5.03
C GLN A 221 9.51 -16.59 -4.60
N PHE A 222 8.64 -16.66 -3.60
CA PHE A 222 8.07 -17.92 -3.13
C PHE A 222 6.97 -18.39 -4.08
N LEU A 223 6.20 -17.49 -4.65
CA LEU A 223 5.19 -17.80 -5.67
C LEU A 223 5.87 -18.37 -6.92
N ALA A 224 6.88 -17.71 -7.46
CA ALA A 224 7.62 -18.18 -8.63
C ALA A 224 8.22 -19.59 -8.41
N LYS A 225 8.76 -19.84 -7.21
CA LYS A 225 9.26 -21.16 -6.83
C LYS A 225 8.13 -22.19 -6.78
N ALA A 226 7.02 -21.87 -6.14
CA ALA A 226 5.87 -22.78 -5.99
C ALA A 226 5.23 -23.12 -7.34
N GLU A 227 5.09 -22.13 -8.25
CA GLU A 227 4.60 -22.32 -9.62
C GLU A 227 5.54 -23.23 -10.43
N LYS A 228 6.86 -23.04 -10.31
CA LYS A 228 7.85 -23.90 -10.95
C LYS A 228 7.82 -25.35 -10.41
N THR A 229 7.57 -25.52 -9.12
CA THR A 229 7.39 -26.85 -8.50
C THR A 229 6.08 -27.50 -8.93
N GLY A 230 5.06 -26.72 -9.28
CA GLY A 230 3.74 -27.19 -9.68
C GLY A 230 2.84 -27.57 -8.49
N GLY A 231 1.63 -28.01 -8.80
CA GLY A 231 0.63 -28.45 -7.82
C GLY A 231 -0.10 -27.34 -7.06
N VAL A 232 0.18 -26.07 -7.38
CA VAL A 232 -0.51 -24.90 -6.80
C VAL A 232 -1.24 -24.11 -7.88
N LYS A 233 -2.32 -23.42 -7.48
CA LYS A 233 -3.04 -22.45 -8.31
C LYS A 233 -3.21 -21.13 -7.55
N VAL A 234 -3.12 -20.00 -8.28
CA VAL A 234 -3.45 -18.69 -7.74
C VAL A 234 -4.97 -18.61 -7.56
N VAL A 235 -5.41 -18.17 -6.38
CA VAL A 235 -6.82 -18.04 -6.03
C VAL A 235 -7.23 -16.60 -5.73
N LEU A 236 -6.25 -15.71 -5.43
CA LEU A 236 -6.50 -14.30 -5.21
C LEU A 236 -5.20 -13.50 -5.34
N ARG A 237 -5.27 -12.35 -6.01
CA ARG A 237 -4.20 -11.34 -5.99
C ARG A 237 -4.59 -10.14 -5.12
N PRO A 238 -3.63 -9.38 -4.58
CA PRO A 238 -3.90 -8.23 -3.71
C PRO A 238 -4.87 -7.22 -4.31
N MET A 239 -4.74 -6.88 -5.59
CA MET A 239 -5.66 -5.96 -6.27
C MET A 239 -7.10 -6.48 -6.31
N GLN A 240 -7.29 -7.78 -6.51
CA GLN A 240 -8.61 -8.41 -6.47
C GLN A 240 -9.20 -8.39 -5.05
N ALA A 241 -8.33 -8.49 -4.03
CA ALA A 241 -8.75 -8.44 -2.63
C ALA A 241 -9.35 -7.09 -2.24
N THR A 242 -8.75 -5.98 -2.70
CA THR A 242 -9.13 -4.61 -2.30
C THR A 242 -9.92 -3.87 -3.36
N ALA A 243 -9.85 -4.29 -4.63
CA ALA A 243 -10.42 -3.65 -5.82
C ALA A 243 -9.98 -2.19 -6.02
N GLN A 244 -8.85 -1.81 -5.45
CA GLN A 244 -8.26 -0.48 -5.60
C GLN A 244 -6.74 -0.53 -5.47
N ALA A 245 -6.06 0.34 -6.23
CA ALA A 245 -4.62 0.52 -6.11
C ALA A 245 -4.29 1.18 -4.77
N HIS A 246 -3.18 0.77 -4.16
CA HIS A 246 -2.69 1.37 -2.92
C HIS A 246 -1.21 1.04 -2.71
N PRO A 247 -0.46 1.90 -2.00
CA PRO A 247 0.88 1.54 -1.59
C PRO A 247 0.83 0.41 -0.56
N SER A 248 1.47 -0.72 -0.88
CA SER A 248 1.58 -1.84 0.05
C SER A 248 2.79 -1.69 0.97
N THR A 249 3.87 -1.09 0.44
CA THR A 249 5.12 -0.83 1.18
C THR A 249 5.62 0.58 0.88
N LEU A 250 6.03 1.27 1.93
CA LEU A 250 6.44 2.67 1.93
C LEU A 250 7.82 2.81 2.57
N VAL A 251 8.55 3.88 2.23
CA VAL A 251 9.68 4.37 3.02
C VAL A 251 9.14 5.35 4.05
N PHE A 252 9.50 5.16 5.30
CA PHE A 252 9.30 6.15 6.36
C PHE A 252 10.63 6.76 6.83
N PHE A 253 10.52 7.96 7.37
CA PHE A 253 11.52 8.59 8.23
C PHE A 253 10.86 9.06 9.51
N THR A 254 11.65 9.17 10.58
CA THR A 254 11.23 9.90 11.78
C THR A 254 11.27 11.40 11.49
N ARG A 255 10.29 12.16 12.01
CA ARG A 255 10.32 13.63 11.87
C ARG A 255 11.55 14.22 12.54
N GLN A 256 11.98 13.63 13.67
CA GLN A 256 13.17 14.03 14.38
C GLN A 256 14.39 14.01 13.45
N PHE A 257 14.62 12.93 12.71
CA PHE A 257 15.76 12.83 11.80
C PHE A 257 15.69 13.87 10.68
N VAL A 258 14.54 13.99 10.01
CA VAL A 258 14.39 14.92 8.87
C VAL A 258 14.60 16.37 9.31
N ASN A 259 14.06 16.75 10.48
CA ASN A 259 14.22 18.10 11.03
C ASN A 259 15.66 18.41 11.44
N ALA A 260 16.37 17.42 12.00
CA ALA A 260 17.76 17.59 12.44
C ALA A 260 18.76 17.56 11.26
N HIS A 261 18.45 16.81 10.20
CA HIS A 261 19.37 16.53 9.09
C HIS A 261 18.74 16.70 7.71
N PRO A 262 18.17 17.87 7.37
CA PRO A 262 17.46 18.07 6.10
C PRO A 262 18.35 17.85 4.87
N HIS A 263 19.64 18.21 4.92
CA HIS A 263 20.57 17.99 3.83
C HIS A 263 20.82 16.50 3.56
N ALA A 264 21.00 15.70 4.61
CA ALA A 264 21.18 14.25 4.50
C ALA A 264 19.92 13.59 3.91
N TYR A 265 18.73 13.96 4.41
CA TYR A 265 17.47 13.48 3.90
C TYR A 265 17.24 13.87 2.43
N CYS A 266 17.45 15.12 2.06
CA CYS A 266 17.22 15.58 0.69
C CYS A 266 18.23 15.00 -0.30
N ALA A 267 19.48 14.76 0.09
CA ALA A 267 20.44 14.02 -0.71
C ALA A 267 20.02 12.56 -0.88
N TRP A 268 19.56 11.90 0.19
CA TRP A 268 19.00 10.55 0.13
C TRP A 268 17.78 10.49 -0.82
N ARG A 269 16.86 11.43 -0.72
CA ARG A 269 15.66 11.49 -1.57
C ARG A 269 16.03 11.62 -3.05
N ARG A 270 16.99 12.49 -3.39
CA ARG A 270 17.49 12.64 -4.75
C ARG A 270 18.11 11.34 -5.27
N ASP A 271 18.96 10.70 -4.48
CA ASP A 271 19.59 9.44 -4.86
C ASP A 271 18.56 8.32 -5.01
N TYR A 272 17.56 8.26 -4.14
CA TYR A 272 16.47 7.27 -4.24
C TYR A 272 15.60 7.48 -5.50
N GLN A 273 15.26 8.72 -5.83
CA GLN A 273 14.55 9.02 -7.08
C GLN A 273 15.36 8.58 -8.30
N LYS A 274 16.67 8.84 -8.30
CA LYS A 274 17.57 8.37 -9.35
C LYS A 274 17.64 6.84 -9.43
N ALA A 275 17.63 6.17 -8.30
CA ALA A 275 17.60 4.70 -8.26
C ALA A 275 16.30 4.13 -8.84
N LEU A 276 15.16 4.77 -8.58
CA LEU A 276 13.88 4.40 -9.20
C LEU A 276 13.88 4.61 -10.71
N GLU A 277 14.46 5.71 -11.21
CA GLU A 277 14.62 5.98 -12.64
C GLU A 277 15.48 4.91 -13.30
N ASN A 278 16.66 4.61 -12.72
CA ASN A 278 17.56 3.59 -13.23
C ASN A 278 16.90 2.21 -13.26
N TRP A 279 16.13 1.88 -12.21
CA TRP A 279 15.37 0.62 -12.11
C TRP A 279 14.29 0.50 -13.20
N ARG A 280 13.64 1.60 -13.56
CA ARG A 280 12.65 1.64 -14.65
C ARG A 280 13.27 1.57 -16.04
N ALA A 281 14.43 2.19 -16.20
CA ALA A 281 15.15 2.23 -17.50
C ALA A 281 15.66 0.84 -17.93
N GLY A 282 15.99 -0.02 -16.98
CA GLY A 282 16.42 -1.39 -17.23
C GLY A 282 17.04 -2.02 -16.00
N ARG A 283 16.85 -3.32 -15.84
CA ARG A 283 17.29 -4.07 -14.66
C ARG A 283 18.56 -4.87 -14.90
N ASP A 284 18.95 -5.00 -16.18
CA ASP A 284 20.17 -5.73 -16.56
C ASP A 284 21.39 -5.10 -15.89
N GLY A 285 22.22 -5.92 -15.29
CA GLY A 285 23.37 -5.46 -14.51
C GLY A 285 23.03 -4.92 -13.10
N LEU A 286 21.82 -4.41 -12.84
CA LEU A 286 21.41 -3.98 -11.49
C LEU A 286 21.26 -5.18 -10.55
N TYR A 287 20.66 -6.27 -11.03
CA TYR A 287 20.56 -7.51 -10.25
C TYR A 287 21.93 -8.05 -9.85
N ALA A 288 22.92 -8.02 -10.76
CA ALA A 288 24.29 -8.44 -10.45
C ALA A 288 24.89 -7.63 -9.28
N LYS A 289 24.68 -6.31 -9.26
CA LYS A 289 25.11 -5.44 -8.16
C LYS A 289 24.42 -5.80 -6.83
N LEU A 290 23.13 -6.06 -6.87
CA LEU A 290 22.35 -6.45 -5.69
C LEU A 290 22.74 -7.83 -5.15
N ILE A 291 23.08 -8.78 -6.02
CA ILE A 291 23.59 -10.10 -5.65
C ILE A 291 25.00 -9.97 -5.03
N ALA A 292 25.89 -9.20 -5.66
CA ALA A 292 27.23 -8.94 -5.12
C ALA A 292 27.18 -8.27 -3.74
N ALA A 293 26.22 -7.38 -3.52
CA ALA A 293 25.96 -6.73 -2.22
C ALA A 293 25.21 -7.64 -1.23
N LYS A 294 24.94 -8.89 -1.56
CA LYS A 294 24.20 -9.87 -0.74
C LYS A 294 22.79 -9.42 -0.32
N TYR A 295 22.21 -8.51 -1.08
CA TYR A 295 20.82 -8.11 -0.88
C TYR A 295 19.84 -9.10 -1.52
N LEU A 296 20.13 -9.56 -2.73
CA LEU A 296 19.37 -10.60 -3.44
C LEU A 296 20.16 -11.91 -3.54
N THR A 297 19.43 -13.00 -3.65
CA THR A 297 19.95 -14.28 -4.13
C THR A 297 19.70 -14.40 -5.64
N PRO A 298 20.48 -15.19 -6.39
CA PRO A 298 20.21 -15.47 -7.80
C PRO A 298 18.77 -15.94 -8.03
N ALA A 299 18.27 -16.86 -7.20
CA ALA A 299 16.88 -17.36 -7.30
C ALA A 299 15.81 -16.27 -7.09
N ALA A 300 16.09 -15.26 -6.26
CA ALA A 300 15.17 -14.14 -6.08
C ALA A 300 15.20 -13.18 -7.29
N ALA A 301 16.35 -13.04 -7.95
CA ALA A 301 16.48 -12.27 -9.19
C ALA A 301 15.71 -12.93 -10.35
N ASP A 302 15.68 -14.26 -10.40
CA ASP A 302 14.97 -15.05 -11.43
C ASP A 302 13.44 -15.06 -11.27
N ALA A 303 12.90 -14.50 -10.19
CA ALA A 303 11.46 -14.49 -9.93
C ALA A 303 10.65 -13.57 -10.89
N GLY A 304 11.28 -13.03 -11.92
CA GLY A 304 10.65 -12.16 -12.91
C GLY A 304 10.46 -10.71 -12.46
N PRO A 305 9.77 -9.89 -13.28
CA PRO A 305 9.57 -8.48 -12.98
C PRO A 305 8.75 -8.29 -11.71
N ASP A 306 9.10 -7.29 -10.92
CA ASP A 306 8.45 -6.99 -9.66
C ASP A 306 7.15 -6.18 -9.80
N GLY A 307 6.86 -5.55 -10.93
CA GLY A 307 5.63 -4.76 -11.14
C GLY A 307 5.39 -3.70 -10.05
N GLY A 308 4.23 -3.05 -10.09
CA GLY A 308 3.68 -2.30 -8.95
C GLY A 308 4.58 -1.28 -8.28
N ARG A 309 5.26 -0.39 -9.06
CA ARG A 309 6.03 0.70 -8.46
C ARG A 309 5.46 2.06 -8.88
N ALA A 310 5.22 2.90 -7.89
CA ALA A 310 4.81 4.28 -8.12
C ALA A 310 5.85 5.02 -8.95
N GLU A 311 5.39 5.86 -9.87
CA GLU A 311 6.26 6.73 -10.64
C GLU A 311 7.03 7.69 -9.72
N GLY A 312 8.36 7.65 -9.80
CA GLY A 312 9.23 8.44 -8.95
C GLY A 312 9.04 8.20 -7.44
N GLY A 313 8.44 7.07 -7.05
CA GLY A 313 8.15 6.77 -5.64
C GLY A 313 7.07 7.64 -5.03
N ARG A 314 6.23 8.30 -5.84
CA ARG A 314 5.20 9.22 -5.35
C ARG A 314 4.05 8.49 -4.67
N ILE A 315 3.54 9.09 -3.61
CA ILE A 315 2.40 8.58 -2.86
C ILE A 315 1.14 9.33 -3.31
N ASN A 316 0.14 8.61 -3.77
CA ASN A 316 -1.18 9.16 -4.03
C ASN A 316 -1.98 9.22 -2.72
N VAL A 317 -2.18 10.42 -2.22
CA VAL A 317 -2.86 10.66 -0.94
C VAL A 317 -4.31 10.18 -0.95
N ARG A 318 -4.99 10.29 -2.10
CA ARG A 318 -6.39 9.84 -2.26
C ARG A 318 -6.47 8.32 -2.16
N ASP A 319 -5.54 7.59 -2.79
CA ASP A 319 -5.51 6.12 -2.74
C ASP A 319 -5.22 5.65 -1.32
N VAL A 320 -4.34 6.34 -0.58
CA VAL A 320 -4.09 6.05 0.84
C VAL A 320 -5.34 6.29 1.67
N GLN A 321 -6.05 7.42 1.46
CA GLN A 321 -7.28 7.72 2.19
C GLN A 321 -8.38 6.70 1.92
N ALA A 322 -8.61 6.37 0.65
CA ALA A 322 -9.58 5.34 0.26
C ALA A 322 -9.24 3.96 0.86
N THR A 323 -7.94 3.65 0.96
CA THR A 323 -7.48 2.41 1.59
C THR A 323 -7.73 2.39 3.10
N ILE A 324 -7.53 3.51 3.80
CA ILE A 324 -7.87 3.63 5.22
C ILE A 324 -9.37 3.37 5.43
N GLU A 325 -10.22 3.94 4.58
CA GLU A 325 -11.68 3.76 4.62
C GLU A 325 -12.07 2.30 4.36
N ASP A 326 -11.45 1.65 3.37
CA ASP A 326 -11.66 0.21 3.12
C ASP A 326 -11.18 -0.67 4.29
N MET A 327 -10.04 -0.34 4.92
CA MET A 327 -9.55 -1.03 6.10
C MET A 327 -10.52 -0.94 7.29
N VAL A 328 -11.13 0.22 7.49
CA VAL A 328 -12.19 0.40 8.51
C VAL A 328 -13.40 -0.45 8.14
N GLY A 329 -13.84 -0.34 6.91
CA GLY A 329 -14.96 -1.11 6.40
C GLY A 329 -14.74 -2.62 6.46
N ALA A 330 -13.53 -3.10 6.25
CA ALA A 330 -13.16 -4.52 6.36
C ALA A 330 -13.00 -5.01 7.82
N GLY A 331 -13.13 -4.12 8.81
CA GLY A 331 -12.91 -4.46 10.21
C GLY A 331 -11.43 -4.73 10.54
N PHE A 332 -10.52 -4.24 9.69
CA PHE A 332 -9.08 -4.29 9.97
C PHE A 332 -8.67 -3.16 10.92
N LEU A 333 -9.21 -1.95 10.72
CA LEU A 333 -9.04 -0.80 11.60
C LEU A 333 -10.35 -0.51 12.36
N PRO A 334 -10.28 -0.14 13.65
CA PRO A 334 -11.44 0.37 14.34
C PRO A 334 -11.85 1.74 13.78
N ALA A 335 -13.16 2.00 13.67
CA ALA A 335 -13.69 3.27 13.19
C ALA A 335 -13.32 4.46 14.10
N ALA A 336 -13.18 4.22 15.40
CA ALA A 336 -12.71 5.22 16.34
C ALA A 336 -11.20 5.46 16.19
N ARG A 337 -10.77 6.73 16.17
CA ARG A 337 -9.37 7.14 16.06
C ARG A 337 -8.70 6.72 14.73
N THR A 338 -9.39 6.86 13.61
CA THR A 338 -8.73 6.80 12.30
C THR A 338 -7.76 7.98 12.14
N VAL A 339 -6.68 7.75 11.40
CA VAL A 339 -5.76 8.82 10.98
C VAL A 339 -6.13 9.24 9.57
N ALA A 340 -5.98 10.53 9.26
CA ALA A 340 -6.09 10.99 7.88
C ALA A 340 -4.82 10.62 7.10
N ALA A 341 -4.96 10.36 5.80
CA ALA A 341 -3.81 10.05 4.94
C ALA A 341 -2.71 11.11 5.02
N GLU A 342 -3.10 12.40 5.12
CA GLU A 342 -2.17 13.53 5.27
C GLU A 342 -1.31 13.45 6.55
N ASP A 343 -1.83 12.86 7.62
CA ASP A 343 -1.10 12.71 8.88
C ASP A 343 -0.08 11.57 8.84
N LEU A 344 -0.16 10.71 7.84
CA LEU A 344 0.79 9.63 7.61
C LEU A 344 2.03 10.11 6.83
N LEU A 345 1.97 11.27 6.16
CA LEU A 345 3.03 11.74 5.27
C LEU A 345 3.90 12.80 5.92
N MET A 346 5.17 12.83 5.55
CA MET A 346 6.09 13.89 5.93
C MET A 346 5.74 15.18 5.19
N LYS A 347 5.27 16.19 5.92
CA LYS A 347 4.87 17.49 5.35
C LYS A 347 6.07 18.15 4.68
N GLY A 348 5.89 18.63 3.43
CA GLY A 348 6.93 19.31 2.67
C GLY A 348 8.06 18.42 2.12
N TYR A 349 8.21 17.21 2.64
CA TYR A 349 9.28 16.30 2.24
C TYR A 349 8.82 15.03 1.52
N ALA A 350 7.56 14.64 1.66
CA ALA A 350 7.02 13.45 0.99
C ALA A 350 6.90 13.67 -0.52
N LEU A 351 7.24 12.64 -1.30
CA LEU A 351 6.97 12.60 -2.74
C LEU A 351 5.46 12.37 -2.95
N ARG A 352 4.77 13.30 -3.61
CA ARG A 352 3.31 13.27 -3.78
C ARG A 352 2.91 13.31 -5.25
N LYS A 353 1.77 12.68 -5.59
CA LYS A 353 1.04 12.88 -6.84
C LYS A 353 0.04 14.01 -6.67
#